data_c862102497b82456ba25986984c8dfad
#
_entry.id   c862102497b82456ba25986984c8dfad
#
_cell.length_a   1.000
_cell.length_b   1.000
_cell.length_c   1.000
_cell.angle_alpha   90.00
_cell.angle_beta   90.00
_cell.angle_gamma   90.00
#
_symmetry.space_group_name_H-M   'P 1'
#
loop_
_entity.id
_entity.type
_entity.pdbx_description
1 polymer ?
#
loop_
_entity_poly.entity_id
_entity_poly.type
_entity_poly.pdbx_seq_one_letter_code
_entity_poly.pdbx_strand_id
1 'polypeptide(L)'
;RSLSSAASDVYKRQKLNTAKKDFEEVLDSEFTSEDLLKLMQFPEEFYDFDQKILNKNHGSEFSARFIKSLIYGTRSTTVMTLDSNDHLVIKEQLYNARGEKGKIKKFEFKISNARK
;
A
#
# COMPACT_ATOMS: atom_id res chain seq x y z
N ARG A 1 -15.53 -24.36 -0.81
CA ARG A 1 -14.40 -23.45 -0.69
C ARG A 1 -13.13 -24.24 -0.37
N SER A 2 -12.07 -24.05 -1.17
CA SER A 2 -10.82 -24.77 -0.97
C SER A 2 -10.04 -24.24 0.24
N LEU A 3 -9.19 -25.09 0.83
CA LEU A 3 -8.32 -24.69 1.94
C LEU A 3 -7.39 -23.54 1.54
N SER A 4 -6.92 -23.51 0.27
CA SER A 4 -6.07 -22.44 -0.21
C SER A 4 -6.80 -21.09 -0.25
N SER A 5 -8.08 -21.07 -0.59
CA SER A 5 -8.89 -19.85 -0.56
C SER A 5 -9.09 -19.34 0.88
N ALA A 6 -9.35 -20.24 1.83
CA ALA A 6 -9.49 -19.86 3.23
C ALA A 6 -8.19 -19.29 3.80
N ALA A 7 -7.04 -19.90 3.49
CA ALA A 7 -5.74 -19.40 3.90
C ALA A 7 -5.47 -18.01 3.31
N SER A 8 -5.75 -17.82 2.01
CA SER A 8 -5.58 -16.53 1.34
C SER A 8 -6.43 -15.44 2.01
N ASP A 9 -7.68 -15.75 2.39
CA ASP A 9 -8.55 -14.80 3.08
C ASP A 9 -8.00 -14.41 4.46
N VAL A 10 -7.43 -15.36 5.21
CA VAL A 10 -6.81 -15.09 6.50
C VAL A 10 -5.65 -14.10 6.34
N TYR A 11 -4.77 -14.31 5.37
CA TYR A 11 -3.63 -13.43 5.13
C TYR A 11 -4.07 -12.04 4.66
N LYS A 12 -5.08 -11.95 3.84
CA LYS A 12 -5.66 -10.67 3.42
C LYS A 12 -6.21 -9.89 4.62
N ARG A 13 -6.87 -10.58 5.56
CA ARG A 13 -7.35 -9.94 6.79
C ARG A 13 -6.21 -9.45 7.66
N GLN A 14 -5.15 -10.25 7.81
CA GLN A 14 -3.96 -9.86 8.57
C GLN A 14 -3.31 -8.62 7.97
N LYS A 15 -3.16 -8.59 6.65
CA LYS A 15 -2.61 -7.44 5.93
C LYS A 15 -3.45 -6.19 6.20
N LEU A 16 -4.76 -6.30 6.10
CA LEU A 16 -5.67 -5.20 6.33
C LEU A 16 -5.63 -4.72 7.77
N ASN A 17 -5.67 -5.64 8.73
CA ASN A 17 -5.66 -5.29 10.16
C ASN A 17 -4.36 -4.64 10.57
N THR A 18 -3.22 -5.12 10.08
CA THR A 18 -1.91 -4.53 10.34
C THR A 18 -1.82 -3.13 9.75
N ALA A 19 -2.32 -2.96 8.53
CA ALA A 19 -2.34 -1.66 7.87
C ALA A 19 -3.22 -0.65 8.62
N LYS A 20 -4.38 -1.07 9.08
CA LYS A 20 -5.28 -0.22 9.88
C LYS A 20 -4.62 0.23 11.18
N LYS A 21 -3.95 -0.68 11.87
CA LYS A 21 -3.26 -0.37 13.12
C LYS A 21 -2.16 0.66 12.89
N ASP A 22 -1.32 0.45 11.88
CA ASP A 22 -0.25 1.38 11.55
C ASP A 22 -0.81 2.73 11.12
N PHE A 23 -1.91 2.73 10.40
CA PHE A 23 -2.59 3.96 9.99
C PHE A 23 -3.13 4.73 11.19
N GLU A 24 -3.74 4.06 12.15
CA GLU A 24 -4.21 4.69 13.39
C GLU A 24 -3.06 5.34 14.14
N GLU A 25 -1.89 4.70 14.23
CA GLU A 25 -0.71 5.26 14.85
C GLU A 25 -0.23 6.53 14.15
N VAL A 26 -0.27 6.53 12.82
CA VAL A 26 0.09 7.73 12.04
C VAL A 26 -0.89 8.86 12.31
N LEU A 27 -2.18 8.57 12.39
CA LEU A 27 -3.22 9.58 12.63
C LEU A 27 -3.15 10.21 14.03
N ASP A 28 -2.57 9.52 15.00
CA ASP A 28 -2.44 10.01 16.37
C ASP A 28 -1.34 11.07 16.53
N SER A 29 -0.57 11.33 15.49
CA SER A 29 0.49 12.33 15.49
C SER A 29 0.27 13.31 14.32
N GLU A 30 1.05 14.40 14.31
CA GLU A 30 1.11 15.22 13.10
C GLU A 30 1.75 14.40 11.99
N PHE A 31 1.05 14.26 10.90
CA PHE A 31 1.53 13.46 9.78
C PHE A 31 1.54 14.26 8.48
N THR A 32 2.39 13.81 7.56
CA THR A 32 2.49 14.36 6.21
C THR A 32 2.06 13.30 5.19
N SER A 33 1.89 13.71 3.95
CA SER A 33 1.65 12.76 2.87
C SER A 33 2.81 11.77 2.69
N GLU A 34 4.03 12.17 3.03
CA GLU A 34 5.20 11.29 3.03
C GLU A 34 5.04 10.14 4.04
N ASP A 35 4.51 10.44 5.22
CA ASP A 35 4.26 9.42 6.24
C ASP A 35 3.25 8.39 5.75
N LEU A 36 2.23 8.83 5.03
CA LEU A 36 1.23 7.93 4.43
C LEU A 36 1.83 7.08 3.31
N LEU A 37 2.71 7.65 2.48
CA LEU A 37 3.42 6.88 1.47
C LEU A 37 4.30 5.81 2.10
N LYS A 38 5.04 6.17 3.15
CA LYS A 38 5.90 5.23 3.89
C LYS A 38 5.10 4.09 4.49
N LEU A 39 3.93 4.38 5.02
CA LEU A 39 3.06 3.36 5.58
C LEU A 39 2.75 2.26 4.57
N MET A 40 2.55 2.61 3.31
CA MET A 40 2.25 1.66 2.24
C MET A 40 3.50 1.00 1.65
N GLN A 41 4.69 1.51 1.97
CA GLN A 41 5.95 0.94 1.54
C GLN A 41 6.48 -0.16 2.47
N PHE A 42 5.85 -0.34 3.62
CA PHE A 42 6.24 -1.34 4.61
C PHE A 42 5.02 -2.10 5.13
N PRO A 43 5.13 -3.38 5.45
CA PRO A 43 6.33 -4.19 5.24
C PRO A 43 6.62 -4.41 3.76
N GLU A 44 7.91 -4.45 3.46
CA GLU A 44 8.43 -4.74 2.13
C GLU A 44 8.89 -6.18 2.08
N GLU A 45 8.64 -6.86 0.99
CA GLU A 45 9.12 -8.22 0.80
C GLU A 45 9.56 -8.44 -0.63
N PHE A 46 10.75 -9.02 -0.79
CA PHE A 46 11.19 -9.55 -2.09
C PHE A 46 10.58 -10.94 -2.27
N TYR A 47 9.81 -11.07 -3.32
CA TYR A 47 9.15 -12.32 -3.64
C TYR A 47 9.93 -13.07 -4.72
N ASP A 48 10.54 -14.19 -4.33
CA ASP A 48 11.15 -15.12 -5.28
C ASP A 48 10.09 -16.16 -5.65
N PHE A 49 9.48 -15.95 -6.80
CA PHE A 49 8.36 -16.75 -7.25
C PHE A 49 8.70 -18.23 -7.39
N ASP A 50 9.87 -18.52 -7.94
CA ASP A 50 10.29 -19.91 -8.16
C ASP A 50 10.51 -20.64 -6.82
N GLN A 51 11.18 -20.01 -5.89
CA GLN A 51 11.41 -20.56 -4.55
C GLN A 51 10.10 -20.77 -3.79
N LYS A 52 9.19 -19.83 -3.87
CA LYS A 52 7.89 -19.91 -3.17
C LYS A 52 6.99 -20.99 -3.73
N ILE A 53 7.01 -21.20 -5.03
CA ILE A 53 6.27 -22.30 -5.66
C ILE A 53 6.79 -23.64 -5.16
N LEU A 54 8.13 -23.81 -5.10
CA LEU A 54 8.75 -25.04 -4.64
C LEU A 54 8.46 -25.32 -3.17
N ASN A 55 8.50 -24.32 -2.33
CA ASN A 55 8.32 -24.45 -0.90
C ASN A 55 6.87 -24.57 -0.45
N LYS A 56 5.92 -24.27 -1.32
CA LYS A 56 4.48 -24.31 -1.03
C LYS A 56 4.05 -23.50 0.20
N ASN A 57 4.88 -22.56 0.63
CA ASN A 57 4.63 -21.75 1.81
C ASN A 57 4.39 -20.31 1.37
N HIS A 58 3.17 -20.02 0.93
CA HIS A 58 2.81 -18.79 0.27
C HIS A 58 2.19 -17.73 1.19
N GLY A 59 2.09 -18.02 2.48
CA GLY A 59 1.28 -17.20 3.36
C GLY A 59 1.82 -15.80 3.61
N SER A 60 3.10 -15.69 3.92
CA SER A 60 3.68 -14.44 4.40
C SER A 60 3.81 -13.37 3.32
N GLU A 61 4.01 -13.76 2.06
CA GLU A 61 4.21 -12.81 0.96
C GLU A 61 3.00 -11.93 0.70
N PHE A 62 1.83 -12.45 0.95
CA PHE A 62 0.60 -11.71 0.73
C PHE A 62 0.28 -10.73 1.85
N SER A 63 1.06 -10.76 2.94
CA SER A 63 0.89 -9.79 4.02
C SER A 63 1.69 -8.52 3.81
N ALA A 64 2.69 -8.51 2.94
CA ALA A 64 3.48 -7.33 2.61
C ALA A 64 2.63 -6.30 1.87
N ARG A 65 2.80 -5.03 2.24
CA ARG A 65 2.14 -3.92 1.54
C ARG A 65 2.91 -3.49 0.30
N PHE A 66 4.21 -3.75 0.27
CA PHE A 66 5.07 -3.46 -0.85
C PHE A 66 5.75 -4.74 -1.31
N ILE A 67 5.50 -5.11 -2.56
CA ILE A 67 6.00 -6.37 -3.11
C ILE A 67 7.02 -6.08 -4.21
N LYS A 68 8.16 -6.74 -4.10
CA LYS A 68 9.19 -6.77 -5.14
C LYS A 68 9.35 -8.19 -5.65
N SER A 69 9.39 -8.36 -6.95
CA SER A 69 9.75 -9.65 -7.56
C SER A 69 10.30 -9.42 -8.96
N LEU A 70 10.82 -10.49 -9.56
CA LEU A 70 11.34 -10.41 -10.93
C LEU A 70 10.24 -10.33 -11.98
N ILE A 71 9.04 -10.78 -11.65
CA ILE A 71 7.95 -10.90 -12.62
C ILE A 71 6.79 -9.94 -12.35
N TYR A 72 6.58 -9.52 -11.11
CA TYR A 72 5.57 -8.54 -10.79
C TYR A 72 5.92 -7.82 -9.48
N GLY A 73 5.18 -6.77 -9.17
CA GLY A 73 5.39 -6.05 -7.92
C GLY A 73 4.50 -4.83 -7.82
N THR A 74 4.64 -4.11 -6.74
CA THR A 74 3.94 -2.85 -6.55
C THR A 74 4.43 -1.84 -7.58
N ARG A 75 3.51 -1.25 -8.33
CA ARG A 75 3.81 -0.30 -9.40
C ARG A 75 3.53 1.14 -9.02
N SER A 76 2.62 1.34 -8.08
CA SER A 76 2.31 2.68 -7.61
C SER A 76 1.73 2.63 -6.20
N THR A 77 1.90 3.73 -5.49
CA THR A 77 1.21 3.97 -4.23
C THR A 77 0.55 5.34 -4.34
N THR A 78 -0.74 5.40 -4.04
CA THR A 78 -1.50 6.63 -4.09
C THR A 78 -1.96 7.00 -2.69
N VAL A 79 -1.75 8.26 -2.31
CA VAL A 79 -2.29 8.82 -1.08
C VAL A 79 -3.15 10.02 -1.41
N MET A 80 -4.19 10.21 -0.63
CA MET A 80 -5.13 11.29 -0.80
C MET A 80 -5.37 11.94 0.55
N THR A 81 -5.27 13.26 0.60
CA THR A 81 -5.56 14.02 1.81
C THR A 81 -6.56 15.13 1.49
N LEU A 82 -7.53 15.29 2.38
CA LEU A 82 -8.51 16.38 2.30
C LEU A 82 -8.47 17.12 3.63
N ASP A 83 -8.18 18.41 3.57
CA ASP A 83 -8.13 19.23 4.79
C ASP A 83 -9.48 19.91 5.07
N SER A 84 -9.54 20.62 6.20
CA SER A 84 -10.76 21.30 6.62
C SER A 84 -11.15 22.49 5.74
N ASN A 85 -10.25 22.94 4.88
CA ASN A 85 -10.49 24.01 3.89
C ASN A 85 -10.91 23.48 2.53
N ASP A 86 -11.29 22.20 2.46
CA ASP A 86 -11.68 21.52 1.22
C ASP A 86 -10.56 21.47 0.17
N HIS A 87 -9.32 21.50 0.62
CA HIS A 87 -8.16 21.35 -0.24
C HIS A 87 -7.79 19.87 -0.33
N LEU A 88 -7.94 19.32 -1.52
CA LEU A 88 -7.64 17.92 -1.83
C LEU A 88 -6.27 17.80 -2.48
N VAL A 89 -5.43 16.95 -1.92
CA VAL A 89 -4.13 16.64 -2.51
C VAL A 89 -4.07 15.14 -2.80
N ILE A 90 -3.72 14.79 -4.01
CA ILE A 90 -3.51 13.40 -4.43
C ILE A 90 -2.06 13.27 -4.85
N LYS A 91 -1.35 12.32 -4.26
CA LYS A 91 0.03 11.99 -4.67
C LYS A 91 0.10 10.54 -5.09
N GLU A 92 0.75 10.29 -6.21
CA GLU A 92 1.00 8.94 -6.71
C GLU A 92 2.51 8.77 -6.89
N GLN A 93 3.09 7.87 -6.11
CA GLN A 93 4.48 7.45 -6.27
C GLN A 93 4.52 6.26 -7.21
N LEU A 94 5.25 6.39 -8.29
CA LEU A 94 5.45 5.31 -9.24
C LEU A 94 6.72 4.52 -8.89
N TYR A 95 6.73 3.25 -9.24
CA TYR A 95 7.88 2.36 -9.05
C TYR A 95 8.21 1.68 -10.37
N ASN A 96 9.51 1.45 -10.61
CA ASN A 96 9.94 0.71 -11.80
C ASN A 96 9.82 -0.80 -11.57
N ALA A 97 10.25 -1.57 -12.56
CA ALA A 97 10.15 -3.04 -12.50
C ALA A 97 11.00 -3.66 -11.37
N ARG A 98 11.98 -2.93 -10.84
CA ARG A 98 12.80 -3.37 -9.71
C ARG A 98 12.32 -2.87 -8.36
N GLY A 99 11.17 -2.19 -8.34
CA GLY A 99 10.62 -1.63 -7.11
C GLY A 99 11.32 -0.36 -6.65
N GLU A 100 12.12 0.26 -7.50
CA GLU A 100 12.77 1.52 -7.19
C GLU A 100 11.81 2.68 -7.41
N LYS A 101 11.92 3.70 -6.56
CA LYS A 101 11.07 4.89 -6.66
C LYS A 101 11.36 5.64 -7.95
N GLY A 102 10.31 5.91 -8.70
CA GLY A 102 10.35 6.73 -9.88
C GLY A 102 9.69 8.08 -9.63
N LYS A 103 8.92 8.53 -10.61
CA LYS A 103 8.25 9.82 -10.60
C LYS A 103 7.17 9.89 -9.53
N ILE A 104 7.01 11.06 -8.93
CA ILE A 104 5.84 11.40 -8.13
C ILE A 104 4.94 12.31 -8.95
N LYS A 105 3.67 11.95 -9.05
CA LYS A 105 2.63 12.81 -9.62
C LYS A 105 1.84 13.43 -8.49
N LYS A 106 1.63 14.72 -8.55
CA LYS A 106 0.88 15.46 -7.54
C LYS A 106 -0.23 16.25 -8.20
N PHE A 107 -1.42 16.13 -7.65
CA PHE A 107 -2.60 16.88 -8.08
C PHE A 107 -3.19 17.59 -6.87
N GLU A 108 -3.54 18.86 -7.04
CA GLU A 108 -4.16 19.67 -6.00
C GLU A 108 -5.44 20.28 -6.54
N PHE A 109 -6.49 20.16 -5.75
CA PHE A 109 -7.79 20.71 -6.10
C PHE A 109 -8.42 21.37 -4.89
N LYS A 110 -9.12 22.45 -5.11
CA LYS A 110 -10.09 22.93 -4.13
C LYS A 110 -11.44 22.35 -4.51
N ILE A 111 -12.04 21.58 -3.59
CA ILE A 111 -13.36 21.01 -3.83
C ILE A 111 -14.36 22.15 -3.79
N SER A 112 -15.06 22.36 -4.89
CA SER A 112 -16.08 23.38 -4.96
C SER A 112 -17.34 22.96 -4.21
N ASN A 113 -18.13 23.96 -3.80
CA ASN A 113 -19.30 23.82 -2.97
C ASN A 113 -20.41 22.93 -3.54
N ALA A 114 -20.18 21.63 -3.58
CA ALA A 114 -21.27 20.69 -3.77
C ALA A 114 -22.12 20.53 -2.49
N ARG A 115 -21.65 21.09 -1.37
CA ARG A 115 -22.36 21.09 -0.09
C ARG A 115 -23.31 22.27 0.00
N LYS A 116 -24.47 22.11 -0.52
CA LYS A 116 -25.51 23.09 -0.27
C LYS A 116 -26.70 22.40 0.35
#